data_f865723086119946c38ac4aa145420e6
#
_entry.id   f865723086119946c38ac4aa145420e6
#
_cell.length_a   1.000
_cell.length_b   1.000
_cell.length_c   1.000
_cell.angle_alpha   90.00
_cell.angle_beta   90.00
_cell.angle_gamma   90.00
#
_symmetry.space_group_name_H-M   'P 1'
#
loop_
_entity.id
_entity.type
_entity.pdbx_description
1 polymer ?
#
loop_
_entity_poly.entity_id
_entity_poly.type
_entity_poly.pdbx_seq_one_letter_code
_entity_poly.pdbx_strand_id
1 'polypeptide(L)'
;MACCESWREALTSGGPVRFAWDPCVYEPSDDTWIAVEALERLGALGYRFESVLDLGSGTGVLAAVARTLFNPSLVAAVDLSPYAAKATRLTLGPDSLVTQCNGGRCLRGRWDLVILNPPYLPAEANEVKACEGLLDLAWSEEAGHEVLCRSAGDLGNQVVIVRSSLSTLDVDSCLSSMGFSKVATLSNRAFTLERIWTELWRRAA
;
A
#
# COMPACT_ATOMS: atom_id res chain seq x y z
N MET A 1 -11.47 17.67 18.70
CA MET A 1 -12.35 17.89 17.54
C MET A 1 -12.72 16.52 16.99
N ALA A 2 -13.99 16.24 16.76
CA ALA A 2 -14.41 15.03 16.07
C ALA A 2 -13.90 15.16 14.62
N CYS A 3 -12.95 14.33 14.23
CA CYS A 3 -12.53 14.23 12.84
C CYS A 3 -13.74 13.87 12.01
N CYS A 4 -13.99 14.62 10.92
CA CYS A 4 -15.08 14.33 9.98
C CYS A 4 -14.68 13.09 9.16
N GLU A 5 -14.91 11.90 9.71
CA GLU A 5 -14.78 10.66 8.95
C GLU A 5 -15.84 10.67 7.84
N SER A 6 -15.40 10.49 6.61
CA SER A 6 -16.30 10.29 5.48
C SER A 6 -16.12 8.90 4.91
N TRP A 7 -17.21 8.29 4.44
CA TRP A 7 -17.19 7.02 3.73
C TRP A 7 -17.18 7.28 2.24
N ARG A 8 -16.33 6.55 1.55
CA ARG A 8 -16.22 6.56 0.08
C ARG A 8 -16.37 5.14 -0.44
N GLU A 9 -16.59 5.04 -1.74
CA GLU A 9 -16.76 3.75 -2.42
C GLU A 9 -15.93 3.72 -3.70
N ALA A 10 -15.28 2.59 -3.93
CA ALA A 10 -14.61 2.25 -5.16
C ALA A 10 -15.30 1.05 -5.80
N LEU A 11 -15.52 1.10 -7.11
CA LEU A 11 -15.99 -0.05 -7.87
C LEU A 11 -14.81 -0.87 -8.34
N THR A 12 -14.82 -2.16 -8.03
CA THR A 12 -13.79 -3.11 -8.43
C THR A 12 -14.43 -4.30 -9.19
N SER A 13 -13.62 -5.08 -9.87
CA SER A 13 -14.08 -6.31 -10.53
C SER A 13 -14.64 -7.35 -9.55
N GLY A 14 -14.26 -7.27 -8.26
CA GLY A 14 -14.82 -8.09 -7.19
C GLY A 14 -16.09 -7.52 -6.56
N GLY A 15 -16.54 -6.34 -6.99
CA GLY A 15 -17.68 -5.62 -6.44
C GLY A 15 -17.30 -4.29 -5.76
N PRO A 16 -18.27 -3.59 -5.16
CA PRO A 16 -18.01 -2.32 -4.50
C PRO A 16 -17.22 -2.53 -3.21
N VAL A 17 -16.22 -1.66 -3.01
CA VAL A 17 -15.41 -1.60 -1.78
C VAL A 17 -15.61 -0.24 -1.12
N ARG A 18 -16.12 -0.25 0.11
CA ARG A 18 -16.28 0.97 0.92
C ARG A 18 -15.07 1.16 1.81
N PHE A 19 -14.61 2.40 1.93
CA PHE A 19 -13.49 2.75 2.79
C PHE A 19 -13.72 4.06 3.54
N ALA A 20 -13.18 4.16 4.74
CA ALA A 20 -13.19 5.38 5.54
C ALA A 20 -12.04 6.30 5.10
N TRP A 21 -12.31 7.59 5.03
CA TRP A 21 -11.30 8.61 4.78
C TRP A 21 -11.37 9.70 5.86
N ASP A 22 -10.20 10.17 6.26
CA ASP A 22 -10.00 11.25 7.21
C ASP A 22 -9.08 12.30 6.53
N PRO A 23 -9.32 13.61 6.70
CA PRO A 23 -8.46 14.66 6.13
C PRO A 23 -6.97 14.56 6.49
N CYS A 24 -6.63 13.81 7.55
CA CYS A 24 -5.27 13.53 7.96
C CYS A 24 -4.68 12.25 7.36
N VAL A 25 -5.37 11.66 6.38
CA VAL A 25 -4.96 10.46 5.67
C VAL A 25 -4.87 10.74 4.18
N TYR A 26 -3.84 10.21 3.52
CA TYR A 26 -3.70 10.31 2.08
C TYR A 26 -5.00 9.91 1.38
N GLU A 27 -5.51 10.81 0.54
CA GLU A 27 -6.69 10.53 -0.26
C GLU A 27 -6.30 9.60 -1.42
N PRO A 28 -6.94 8.43 -1.58
CA PRO A 28 -6.68 7.54 -2.70
C PRO A 28 -6.74 8.27 -4.04
N SER A 29 -5.66 8.22 -4.79
CA SER A 29 -5.47 8.93 -6.05
C SER A 29 -5.06 7.97 -7.17
N ASP A 30 -4.56 8.46 -8.28
CA ASP A 30 -4.24 7.67 -9.47
C ASP A 30 -3.29 6.49 -9.19
N ASP A 31 -2.32 6.66 -8.34
CA ASP A 31 -1.39 5.62 -7.88
C ASP A 31 -2.12 4.47 -7.17
N THR A 32 -3.06 4.82 -6.29
CA THR A 32 -3.89 3.84 -5.59
C THR A 32 -4.77 3.06 -6.57
N TRP A 33 -5.37 3.75 -7.55
CA TRP A 33 -6.23 3.09 -8.53
C TRP A 33 -5.43 2.21 -9.51
N ILE A 34 -4.22 2.61 -9.86
CA ILE A 34 -3.28 1.76 -10.63
C ILE A 34 -2.89 0.50 -9.82
N ALA A 35 -2.75 0.62 -8.49
CA ALA A 35 -2.54 -0.55 -7.63
C ALA A 35 -3.79 -1.47 -7.59
N VAL A 36 -4.99 -0.89 -7.54
CA VAL A 36 -6.25 -1.68 -7.65
C VAL A 36 -6.29 -2.45 -8.97
N GLU A 37 -6.01 -1.80 -10.11
CA GLU A 37 -5.94 -2.45 -11.42
C GLU A 37 -4.95 -3.63 -11.44
N ALA A 38 -3.81 -3.49 -10.73
CA ALA A 38 -2.83 -4.57 -10.60
C ALA A 38 -3.37 -5.76 -9.80
N LEU A 39 -4.06 -5.51 -8.69
CA LEU A 39 -4.68 -6.57 -7.88
C LEU A 39 -5.79 -7.29 -8.67
N GLU A 40 -6.62 -6.55 -9.40
CA GLU A 40 -7.65 -7.10 -10.28
C GLU A 40 -7.04 -8.01 -11.36
N ARG A 41 -5.94 -7.56 -11.98
CA ARG A 41 -5.21 -8.37 -12.95
C ARG A 41 -4.67 -9.66 -12.36
N LEU A 42 -4.14 -9.63 -11.13
CA LEU A 42 -3.71 -10.84 -10.43
C LEU A 42 -4.89 -11.78 -10.17
N GLY A 43 -6.03 -11.24 -9.74
CA GLY A 43 -7.26 -12.02 -9.56
C GLY A 43 -7.72 -12.69 -10.87
N ALA A 44 -7.74 -11.94 -11.98
CA ALA A 44 -8.09 -12.45 -13.31
C ALA A 44 -7.10 -13.52 -13.82
N LEU A 45 -5.83 -13.44 -13.45
CA LEU A 45 -4.80 -14.44 -13.75
C LEU A 45 -4.88 -15.68 -12.84
N GLY A 46 -5.82 -15.72 -11.91
CA GLY A 46 -6.04 -16.86 -11.03
C GLY A 46 -5.12 -16.95 -9.82
N TYR A 47 -4.39 -15.87 -9.50
CA TYR A 47 -3.58 -15.84 -8.26
C TYR A 47 -4.48 -16.03 -7.04
N ARG A 48 -3.95 -16.71 -6.03
CA ARG A 48 -4.57 -16.91 -4.72
C ARG A 48 -3.53 -16.65 -3.64
N PHE A 49 -3.96 -16.02 -2.56
CA PHE A 49 -3.12 -15.68 -1.42
C PHE A 49 -3.90 -16.01 -0.15
N GLU A 50 -3.30 -16.78 0.75
CA GLU A 50 -3.90 -17.11 2.05
C GLU A 50 -3.67 -16.00 3.07
N SER A 51 -2.59 -15.23 2.90
CA SER A 51 -2.24 -14.12 3.76
C SER A 51 -1.82 -12.89 2.97
N VAL A 52 -2.43 -11.74 3.28
CA VAL A 52 -2.18 -10.45 2.63
C VAL A 52 -1.83 -9.40 3.67
N LEU A 53 -0.77 -8.67 3.43
CA LEU A 53 -0.33 -7.52 4.22
C LEU A 53 -0.36 -6.24 3.36
N ASP A 54 -1.08 -5.24 3.83
CA ASP A 54 -1.05 -3.87 3.29
C ASP A 54 -0.09 -3.03 4.13
N LEU A 55 1.04 -2.65 3.56
CA LEU A 55 2.13 -1.97 4.25
C LEU A 55 2.17 -0.49 3.86
N GLY A 56 1.85 0.40 4.81
CA GLY A 56 1.54 1.80 4.54
C GLY A 56 0.08 1.93 4.06
N SER A 57 -0.84 1.43 4.87
CA SER A 57 -2.21 1.12 4.42
C SER A 57 -3.11 2.34 4.16
N GLY A 58 -2.75 3.52 4.69
CA GLY A 58 -3.53 4.74 4.50
C GLY A 58 -5.01 4.58 4.90
N THR A 59 -5.90 4.58 3.94
CA THR A 59 -7.35 4.32 4.14
C THR A 59 -7.69 2.84 4.29
N GLY A 60 -6.76 1.92 3.99
CA GLY A 60 -6.99 0.48 3.94
C GLY A 60 -7.74 0.00 2.70
N VAL A 61 -7.88 0.85 1.68
CA VAL A 61 -8.62 0.48 0.46
C VAL A 61 -7.96 -0.68 -0.28
N LEU A 62 -6.62 -0.74 -0.36
CA LEU A 62 -5.89 -1.83 -1.04
C LEU A 62 -6.08 -3.16 -0.32
N ALA A 63 -6.00 -3.16 1.02
CA ALA A 63 -6.32 -4.33 1.84
C ALA A 63 -7.76 -4.81 1.64
N ALA A 64 -8.73 -3.89 1.59
CA ALA A 64 -10.13 -4.21 1.38
C ALA A 64 -10.38 -4.78 -0.03
N VAL A 65 -9.75 -4.22 -1.05
CA VAL A 65 -9.78 -4.74 -2.43
C VAL A 65 -9.18 -6.15 -2.48
N ALA A 66 -8.00 -6.35 -1.90
CA ALA A 66 -7.35 -7.66 -1.86
C ALA A 66 -8.22 -8.71 -1.14
N ARG A 67 -8.87 -8.33 -0.03
CA ARG A 67 -9.82 -9.19 0.68
C ARG A 67 -10.99 -9.62 -0.22
N THR A 68 -11.54 -8.69 -0.99
CA THR A 68 -12.65 -8.96 -1.89
C THR A 68 -12.25 -9.85 -3.06
N LEU A 69 -11.08 -9.61 -3.65
CA LEU A 69 -10.62 -10.33 -4.85
C LEU A 69 -10.07 -11.72 -4.56
N PHE A 70 -9.33 -11.88 -3.47
CA PHE A 70 -8.58 -13.11 -3.18
C PHE A 70 -9.21 -13.97 -2.09
N ASN A 71 -10.11 -13.40 -1.27
CA ASN A 71 -10.73 -14.06 -0.10
C ASN A 71 -9.69 -14.77 0.79
N PRO A 72 -8.61 -14.09 1.22
CA PRO A 72 -7.56 -14.69 2.03
C PRO A 72 -8.06 -15.03 3.43
N SER A 73 -7.44 -16.03 4.06
CA SER A 73 -7.70 -16.40 5.46
C SER A 73 -7.25 -15.32 6.44
N LEU A 74 -6.26 -14.51 6.04
CA LEU A 74 -5.68 -13.48 6.89
C LEU A 74 -5.39 -12.21 6.08
N VAL A 75 -5.93 -11.08 6.56
CA VAL A 75 -5.58 -9.74 6.08
C VAL A 75 -5.05 -8.92 7.24
N ALA A 76 -3.88 -8.34 7.08
CA ALA A 76 -3.34 -7.37 8.01
C ALA A 76 -2.97 -6.07 7.29
N ALA A 77 -2.93 -5.00 8.05
CA ALA A 77 -2.55 -3.70 7.57
C ALA A 77 -1.71 -2.94 8.61
N VAL A 78 -0.74 -2.20 8.14
CA VAL A 78 0.16 -1.43 9.00
C VAL A 78 0.32 -0.03 8.44
N ASP A 79 0.28 0.95 9.33
CA ASP A 79 0.62 2.33 8.99
C ASP A 79 1.37 3.02 10.14
N LEU A 80 2.18 4.00 9.83
CA LEU A 80 2.86 4.82 10.83
C LEU A 80 1.90 5.82 11.47
N SER A 81 0.98 6.36 10.68
CA SER A 81 0.01 7.36 11.12
C SER A 81 -1.11 6.72 11.95
N PRO A 82 -1.40 7.24 13.14
CA PRO A 82 -2.56 6.79 13.93
C PRO A 82 -3.88 7.09 13.23
N TYR A 83 -3.96 8.14 12.43
CA TYR A 83 -5.14 8.49 11.63
C TYR A 83 -5.38 7.46 10.53
N ALA A 84 -4.32 7.07 9.82
CA ALA A 84 -4.38 6.02 8.81
C ALA A 84 -4.72 4.65 9.43
N ALA A 85 -4.09 4.27 10.52
CA ALA A 85 -4.42 3.03 11.24
C ALA A 85 -5.89 3.00 11.70
N LYS A 86 -6.44 4.15 12.13
CA LYS A 86 -7.85 4.29 12.48
C LYS A 86 -8.75 4.15 11.25
N ALA A 87 -8.48 4.86 10.16
CA ALA A 87 -9.24 4.78 8.92
C ALA A 87 -9.24 3.35 8.35
N THR A 88 -8.06 2.72 8.31
CA THR A 88 -7.92 1.32 7.91
C THR A 88 -8.74 0.37 8.77
N ARG A 89 -8.74 0.54 10.10
CA ARG A 89 -9.56 -0.29 11.01
C ARG A 89 -11.05 -0.13 10.76
N LEU A 90 -11.52 1.08 10.47
CA LEU A 90 -12.90 1.32 10.07
C LEU A 90 -13.23 0.63 8.74
N THR A 91 -12.34 0.74 7.76
CA THR A 91 -12.47 0.13 6.43
C THR A 91 -12.55 -1.39 6.50
N LEU A 92 -11.65 -2.01 7.27
CA LEU A 92 -11.55 -3.47 7.35
C LEU A 92 -12.48 -4.10 8.42
N GLY A 93 -12.98 -3.30 9.36
CA GLY A 93 -13.81 -3.78 10.46
C GLY A 93 -13.04 -4.19 11.71
N PRO A 94 -13.76 -4.46 12.82
CA PRO A 94 -13.16 -4.63 14.16
C PRO A 94 -12.28 -5.87 14.30
N ASP A 95 -12.55 -6.91 13.53
CA ASP A 95 -11.83 -8.20 13.61
C ASP A 95 -10.56 -8.22 12.75
N SER A 96 -10.22 -7.09 12.11
CA SER A 96 -9.04 -6.97 11.26
C SER A 96 -7.76 -6.75 12.07
N LEU A 97 -6.64 -7.29 11.58
CA LEU A 97 -5.30 -7.04 12.12
C LEU A 97 -4.75 -5.72 11.59
N VAL A 98 -5.06 -4.62 12.29
CA VAL A 98 -4.53 -3.30 11.96
C VAL A 98 -3.62 -2.82 13.09
N THR A 99 -2.40 -2.44 12.75
CA THR A 99 -1.39 -2.02 13.72
C THR A 99 -0.75 -0.69 13.32
N GLN A 100 -0.62 0.22 14.27
CA GLN A 100 0.22 1.40 14.08
C GLN A 100 1.68 1.02 14.31
N CYS A 101 2.51 1.17 13.28
CA CYS A 101 3.91 0.76 13.35
C CYS A 101 4.74 1.41 12.24
N ASN A 102 6.02 1.61 12.50
CA ASN A 102 6.97 2.09 11.50
C ASN A 102 7.43 0.92 10.59
N GLY A 103 6.91 0.88 9.39
CA GLY A 103 7.12 -0.23 8.45
C GLY A 103 6.64 -1.55 9.05
N GLY A 104 7.33 -2.63 8.73
CA GLY A 104 7.01 -3.98 9.20
C GLY A 104 7.63 -4.41 10.54
N ARG A 105 8.24 -3.49 11.28
CA ARG A 105 9.05 -3.81 12.48
C ARG A 105 8.28 -4.50 13.61
N CYS A 106 6.97 -4.29 13.68
CA CYS A 106 6.08 -4.91 14.68
C CYS A 106 5.56 -6.29 14.26
N LEU A 107 5.82 -6.70 13.04
CA LEU A 107 5.31 -7.95 12.49
C LEU A 107 6.37 -9.06 12.52
N ARG A 108 5.90 -10.29 12.46
CA ARG A 108 6.73 -11.51 12.36
C ARG A 108 6.08 -12.46 11.35
N GLY A 109 6.89 -13.37 10.84
CA GLY A 109 6.42 -14.36 9.87
C GLY A 109 6.51 -13.86 8.44
N ARG A 110 5.93 -14.64 7.53
CA ARG A 110 5.88 -14.32 6.10
C ARG A 110 4.46 -14.29 5.60
N TRP A 111 4.23 -13.40 4.67
CA TRP A 111 2.96 -13.17 4.02
C TRP A 111 3.04 -13.62 2.56
N ASP A 112 1.98 -14.22 2.04
CA ASP A 112 1.96 -14.64 0.64
C ASP A 112 2.04 -13.46 -0.31
N LEU A 113 1.33 -12.37 0.05
CA LEU A 113 1.37 -11.11 -0.66
C LEU A 113 1.59 -9.94 0.30
N VAL A 114 2.56 -9.11 0.00
CA VAL A 114 2.69 -7.75 0.56
C VAL A 114 2.32 -6.75 -0.53
N ILE A 115 1.40 -5.85 -0.21
CA ILE A 115 1.03 -4.72 -1.07
C ILE A 115 1.75 -3.48 -0.51
N LEU A 116 2.37 -2.71 -1.38
CA LEU A 116 3.10 -1.52 -1.03
C LEU A 116 2.82 -0.41 -2.04
N ASN A 117 2.13 0.63 -1.59
CA ASN A 117 2.06 1.92 -2.27
C ASN A 117 2.85 2.93 -1.43
N PRO A 118 4.17 3.05 -1.61
CA PRO A 118 5.00 3.87 -0.76
C PRO A 118 4.87 5.35 -1.11
N PRO A 119 5.15 6.27 -0.17
CA PRO A 119 5.36 7.67 -0.50
C PRO A 119 6.57 7.78 -1.45
N TYR A 120 6.45 8.50 -2.54
CA TYR A 120 7.48 8.57 -3.58
C TYR A 120 7.71 9.99 -4.11
N LEU A 121 6.98 10.99 -3.62
CA LEU A 121 7.18 12.38 -4.02
C LEU A 121 8.29 13.01 -3.16
N PRO A 122 9.13 13.89 -3.75
CA PRO A 122 10.05 14.67 -2.97
C PRO A 122 9.26 15.60 -2.03
N ALA A 123 9.70 15.70 -0.77
CA ALA A 123 9.10 16.62 0.20
C ALA A 123 9.33 18.05 -0.24
N GLU A 124 8.28 18.78 -0.57
CA GLU A 124 8.36 20.23 -0.69
C GLU A 124 8.32 20.85 0.70
N ALA A 125 9.35 21.59 1.05
CA ALA A 125 9.62 22.13 2.40
C ALA A 125 8.54 23.06 2.99
N ASN A 126 7.42 23.28 2.31
CA ASN A 126 6.39 24.23 2.70
C ASN A 126 4.95 23.69 2.70
N GLU A 127 4.72 22.43 2.43
CA GLU A 127 3.36 21.89 2.42
C GLU A 127 2.91 21.40 3.79
N VAL A 128 1.96 22.15 4.30
CA VAL A 128 0.94 21.81 5.30
C VAL A 128 1.43 21.01 6.53
N LYS A 129 1.75 21.75 7.59
CA LYS A 129 1.83 21.24 8.98
C LYS A 129 0.46 20.78 9.52
N ALA A 130 -0.39 20.20 8.65
CA ALA A 130 -1.64 19.60 9.02
C ALA A 130 -1.38 18.28 9.73
N CYS A 131 -2.19 17.97 10.74
CA CYS A 131 -2.18 16.67 11.38
C CYS A 131 -0.81 16.31 12.02
N GLU A 132 -0.18 17.30 12.66
CA GLU A 132 1.12 17.12 13.37
C GLU A 132 2.28 16.67 12.44
N GLY A 133 2.23 17.01 11.15
CA GLY A 133 3.24 16.61 10.16
C GLY A 133 3.14 15.16 9.70
N LEU A 134 2.14 14.41 10.17
CA LEU A 134 1.99 12.99 9.79
C LEU A 134 1.44 12.83 8.37
N LEU A 135 0.73 13.85 7.85
CA LEU A 135 0.26 13.81 6.46
C LEU A 135 1.43 13.97 5.49
N ASP A 136 2.43 14.77 5.85
CA ASP A 136 3.62 14.98 5.02
C ASP A 136 4.42 13.68 4.84
N LEU A 137 4.42 12.80 5.87
CA LEU A 137 5.05 11.49 5.79
C LEU A 137 4.38 10.55 4.78
N ALA A 138 3.12 10.79 4.44
CA ALA A 138 2.41 9.98 3.43
C ALA A 138 2.81 10.33 1.99
N TRP A 139 3.47 11.47 1.79
CA TRP A 139 3.92 11.95 0.47
C TRP A 139 5.42 11.87 0.32
N SER A 140 6.17 12.02 1.43
CA SER A 140 7.61 12.23 1.42
C SER A 140 8.38 10.91 1.32
N GLU A 141 9.20 10.83 0.29
CA GLU A 141 10.16 9.76 0.09
C GLU A 141 11.18 9.64 1.25
N GLU A 142 11.55 10.74 1.90
CA GLU A 142 12.50 10.77 3.02
C GLU A 142 11.98 10.03 4.26
N ALA A 143 10.66 9.93 4.41
CA ALA A 143 10.02 9.42 5.62
C ALA A 143 10.08 7.91 5.82
N GLY A 144 10.51 7.13 4.84
CA GLY A 144 10.54 5.69 5.08
C GLY A 144 10.48 4.78 3.88
N HIS A 145 10.68 5.30 2.69
CA HIS A 145 10.63 4.54 1.46
C HIS A 145 11.56 3.30 1.50
N GLU A 146 12.81 3.49 1.94
CA GLU A 146 13.74 2.38 2.12
C GLU A 146 13.28 1.41 3.22
N VAL A 147 12.76 1.94 4.35
CA VAL A 147 12.22 1.13 5.45
C VAL A 147 11.04 0.29 4.97
N LEU A 148 10.15 0.86 4.16
CA LEU A 148 9.01 0.14 3.61
C LEU A 148 9.44 -0.93 2.62
N CYS A 149 10.36 -0.62 1.69
CA CYS A 149 10.86 -1.60 0.73
C CYS A 149 11.55 -2.78 1.43
N ARG A 150 12.42 -2.52 2.41
CA ARG A 150 13.05 -3.57 3.23
C ARG A 150 12.02 -4.38 3.99
N SER A 151 11.03 -3.73 4.62
CA SER A 151 9.96 -4.42 5.33
C SER A 151 9.15 -5.33 4.40
N ALA A 152 8.82 -4.85 3.20
CA ALA A 152 8.12 -5.65 2.20
C ALA A 152 8.95 -6.88 1.80
N GLY A 153 10.25 -6.69 1.56
CA GLY A 153 11.18 -7.77 1.28
C GLY A 153 11.31 -8.74 2.45
N ASP A 154 11.44 -8.28 3.70
CA ASP A 154 11.57 -9.17 4.87
C ASP A 154 10.31 -10.01 5.10
N LEU A 155 9.13 -9.43 4.90
CA LEU A 155 7.86 -10.04 5.24
C LEU A 155 7.19 -10.78 4.07
N GLY A 156 7.47 -10.42 2.81
CA GLY A 156 6.75 -10.95 1.66
C GLY A 156 7.36 -12.21 1.05
N ASN A 157 6.52 -13.11 0.56
CA ASN A 157 6.87 -14.11 -0.43
C ASN A 157 6.70 -13.53 -1.85
N GLN A 158 5.66 -12.72 -2.02
CA GLN A 158 5.44 -11.89 -3.19
C GLN A 158 5.17 -10.44 -2.76
N VAL A 159 5.59 -9.49 -3.57
CA VAL A 159 5.40 -8.05 -3.33
C VAL A 159 4.79 -7.42 -4.57
N VAL A 160 3.65 -6.76 -4.40
CA VAL A 160 3.12 -5.80 -5.37
C VAL A 160 3.52 -4.41 -4.91
N ILE A 161 4.27 -3.71 -5.72
CA ILE A 161 4.76 -2.37 -5.39
C ILE A 161 4.39 -1.37 -6.47
N VAL A 162 3.88 -0.21 -6.02
CA VAL A 162 3.68 0.98 -6.88
C VAL A 162 5.01 1.69 -7.04
N ARG A 163 5.29 2.14 -8.25
CA ARG A 163 6.48 2.91 -8.60
C ARG A 163 6.09 4.16 -9.38
N SER A 164 6.89 5.20 -9.20
CA SER A 164 6.80 6.44 -9.97
C SER A 164 8.13 6.77 -10.63
N SER A 165 8.08 7.44 -11.79
CA SER A 165 9.26 7.99 -12.45
C SER A 165 9.86 9.19 -11.71
N LEU A 166 9.16 9.73 -10.71
CA LEU A 166 9.63 10.80 -9.83
C LEU A 166 10.36 10.27 -8.60
N SER A 167 10.21 8.99 -8.28
CA SER A 167 10.86 8.35 -7.13
C SER A 167 12.36 8.20 -7.37
N THR A 168 13.15 8.45 -6.33
CA THR A 168 14.60 8.21 -6.31
C THR A 168 14.95 6.83 -5.74
N LEU A 169 13.99 6.10 -5.16
CA LEU A 169 14.23 4.76 -4.62
C LEU A 169 14.59 3.77 -5.71
N ASP A 170 15.72 3.13 -5.55
CA ASP A 170 16.11 1.97 -6.34
C ASP A 170 15.44 0.68 -5.79
N VAL A 171 14.19 0.47 -6.18
CA VAL A 171 13.42 -0.73 -5.82
C VAL A 171 14.10 -2.00 -6.34
N ASP A 172 14.71 -1.92 -7.52
CA ASP A 172 15.36 -3.06 -8.16
C ASP A 172 16.52 -3.55 -7.29
N SER A 173 17.42 -2.64 -6.87
CA SER A 173 18.50 -3.00 -5.93
C SER A 173 17.97 -3.44 -4.57
N CYS A 174 16.96 -2.74 -4.03
CA CYS A 174 16.38 -3.08 -2.73
C CYS A 174 15.85 -4.53 -2.72
N LEU A 175 14.95 -4.88 -3.62
CA LEU A 175 14.32 -6.21 -3.63
C LEU A 175 15.24 -7.30 -4.15
N SER A 176 16.08 -7.03 -5.16
CA SER A 176 17.02 -8.02 -5.67
C SER A 176 18.07 -8.44 -4.63
N SER A 177 18.57 -7.48 -3.82
CA SER A 177 19.49 -7.80 -2.72
C SER A 177 18.90 -8.71 -1.65
N MET A 178 17.55 -8.77 -1.58
CA MET A 178 16.79 -9.62 -0.66
C MET A 178 16.31 -10.93 -1.30
N GLY A 179 16.81 -11.26 -2.50
CA GLY A 179 16.51 -12.50 -3.20
C GLY A 179 15.18 -12.49 -3.97
N PHE A 180 14.68 -11.32 -4.33
CA PHE A 180 13.51 -11.22 -5.19
C PHE A 180 13.90 -11.06 -6.66
N SER A 181 13.02 -11.55 -7.52
CA SER A 181 13.06 -11.31 -8.96
C SER A 181 11.75 -10.69 -9.42
N LYS A 182 11.84 -9.74 -10.33
CA LYS A 182 10.67 -9.14 -10.96
C LYS A 182 9.97 -10.16 -11.86
N VAL A 183 8.68 -10.35 -11.64
CA VAL A 183 7.84 -11.28 -12.41
C VAL A 183 7.17 -10.56 -13.58
N ALA A 184 6.54 -9.42 -13.31
CA ALA A 184 5.80 -8.68 -14.32
C ALA A 184 5.58 -7.21 -13.91
N THR A 185 5.33 -6.36 -14.90
CA THR A 185 4.62 -5.09 -14.72
C THR A 185 3.12 -5.37 -14.89
N LEU A 186 2.34 -5.08 -13.86
CA LEU A 186 0.92 -5.43 -13.81
C LEU A 186 0.03 -4.35 -14.43
N SER A 187 0.30 -3.10 -14.12
CA SER A 187 -0.41 -1.93 -14.62
C SER A 187 0.57 -0.79 -14.85
N ASN A 188 0.23 0.13 -15.73
CA ASN A 188 1.02 1.37 -15.89
C ASN A 188 0.15 2.46 -16.52
N ARG A 189 0.44 3.71 -16.13
CA ARG A 189 -0.19 4.91 -16.70
C ARG A 189 0.84 6.01 -16.84
N ALA A 190 0.82 6.69 -17.97
CA ALA A 190 1.65 7.85 -18.23
C ALA A 190 0.80 9.12 -18.11
N PHE A 191 1.31 10.06 -17.33
CA PHE A 191 0.80 11.43 -17.20
C PHE A 191 1.75 12.41 -17.88
N THR A 192 1.42 13.68 -17.91
CA THR A 192 2.24 14.69 -18.61
C THR A 192 3.69 14.77 -18.08
N LEU A 193 3.87 14.66 -16.76
CA LEU A 193 5.18 14.81 -16.11
C LEU A 193 5.60 13.57 -15.32
N GLU A 194 4.75 12.55 -15.24
CA GLU A 194 4.96 11.38 -14.40
C GLU A 194 4.49 10.12 -15.10
N ARG A 195 5.17 9.03 -14.84
CA ARG A 195 4.71 7.68 -15.15
C ARG A 195 4.58 6.90 -13.84
N ILE A 196 3.42 6.30 -13.63
CA ILE A 196 3.15 5.43 -12.48
C ILE A 196 2.91 4.01 -13.00
N TRP A 197 3.48 3.03 -12.34
CA TRP A 197 3.27 1.62 -12.68
C TRP A 197 3.35 0.75 -11.45
N THR A 198 2.82 -0.48 -11.54
CA THR A 198 2.95 -1.50 -10.51
C THR A 198 3.72 -2.70 -11.01
N GLU A 199 4.50 -3.27 -10.13
CA GLU A 199 5.29 -4.47 -10.39
C GLU A 199 4.97 -5.57 -9.40
N LEU A 200 4.97 -6.81 -9.90
CA LEU A 200 4.99 -8.01 -9.07
C LEU A 200 6.41 -8.52 -8.97
N TRP A 201 6.85 -8.68 -7.74
CA TRP A 201 8.13 -9.30 -7.39
C TRP A 201 7.88 -10.59 -6.62
N ARG A 202 8.73 -11.59 -6.82
CA ARG A 202 8.64 -12.88 -6.14
C ARG A 202 10.00 -13.25 -5.58
N ARG A 203 9.99 -13.75 -4.34
CA ARG A 203 11.18 -14.31 -3.71
C ARG A 203 11.60 -15.59 -4.42
N ALA A 204 12.92 -15.75 -4.64
CA ALA A 204 13.48 -17.03 -5.06
C ALA A 204 13.19 -18.11 -4.02
N ALA A 205 12.93 -19.33 -4.50
CA ALA A 205 12.65 -20.49 -3.66
C ALA A 205 13.89 -20.92 -2.86
#